data_62b33edb448cbd3d49f6b13423131340
#
_entry.id   62b33edb448cbd3d49f6b13423131340
#
_cell.length_a   1.000
_cell.length_b   1.000
_cell.length_c   1.000
_cell.angle_alpha   90.00
_cell.angle_beta   90.00
_cell.angle_gamma   90.00
#
_symmetry.space_group_name_H-M   'P 1'
#
loop_
_entity.id
_entity.type
_entity.pdbx_description
1 polymer ?
#
loop_
_entity_poly.entity_id
_entity_poly.type
_entity_poly.pdbx_seq_one_letter_code
_entity_poly.pdbx_strand_id
1 'polypeptide(L)'
;MLTLGTPLTKVCRISLEHSPATDPALVVEDLHKSFGDVEVLRGVSLVAQTGDVISMLGASGSGKSTLLRCINLLEIPNSGNVAVHGETIQMTTDRRGDPAPADLKQVARIRSQLGMVFQSFNLWEHMTGMENVTEALIHVLKMKKQEARDKAESVLTKLGMYDRRDSYA
;
A
#
# COMPACT_ATOMS: atom_id res chain seq x y z
N MET A 1 -3.47 -27.86 18.36
CA MET A 1 -4.65 -27.01 18.55
C MET A 1 -4.18 -25.57 18.29
N LEU A 2 -4.23 -25.14 17.02
CA LEU A 2 -3.81 -23.81 16.60
C LEU A 2 -4.94 -22.84 16.90
N THR A 3 -4.72 -21.93 17.83
CA THR A 3 -5.64 -20.84 18.17
C THR A 3 -5.81 -19.94 16.95
N LEU A 4 -7.04 -19.90 16.42
CA LEU A 4 -7.50 -18.96 15.42
C LEU A 4 -7.07 -17.54 15.82
N GLY A 5 -6.34 -16.86 14.94
CA GLY A 5 -5.87 -15.51 15.16
C GLY A 5 -7.03 -14.58 15.54
N THR A 6 -6.81 -13.79 16.56
CA THR A 6 -7.77 -12.79 17.01
C THR A 6 -8.01 -11.80 15.87
N PRO A 7 -9.25 -11.50 15.49
CA PRO A 7 -9.54 -10.54 14.42
C PRO A 7 -8.99 -9.16 14.74
N LEU A 8 -8.81 -8.32 13.70
CA LEU A 8 -8.42 -6.91 13.85
C LEU A 8 -9.28 -6.25 14.92
N THR A 9 -8.68 -5.93 16.07
CA THR A 9 -9.45 -5.61 17.28
C THR A 9 -9.83 -4.12 17.35
N LYS A 10 -9.13 -3.24 16.63
CA LYS A 10 -9.44 -1.81 16.63
C LYS A 10 -8.69 -1.07 15.52
N VAL A 11 -9.43 -0.32 14.71
CA VAL A 11 -8.89 0.74 13.85
C VAL A 11 -9.14 2.06 14.56
N CYS A 12 -8.08 2.78 14.95
CA CYS A 12 -8.19 4.10 15.56
C CYS A 12 -7.84 5.15 14.52
N ARG A 13 -8.77 6.08 14.29
CA ARG A 13 -8.59 7.24 13.40
C ARG A 13 -8.26 8.46 14.23
N ILE A 14 -7.21 9.17 13.87
CA ILE A 14 -6.94 10.53 14.33
C ILE A 14 -7.18 11.44 13.13
N SER A 15 -8.29 12.18 13.14
CA SER A 15 -8.56 13.21 12.14
C SER A 15 -8.00 14.52 12.67
N LEU A 16 -7.11 15.13 11.92
CA LEU A 16 -6.79 16.54 12.06
C LEU A 16 -7.96 17.29 11.43
N GLU A 17 -8.54 18.28 12.16
CA GLU A 17 -9.72 19.03 11.71
C GLU A 17 -9.55 19.51 10.26
N HIS A 18 -10.33 18.95 9.33
CA HIS A 18 -10.37 19.34 7.93
C HIS A 18 -11.80 19.64 7.52
N SER A 19 -11.93 20.66 6.68
CA SER A 19 -13.18 21.15 6.09
C SER A 19 -13.96 20.02 5.35
N PRO A 20 -15.28 19.97 5.46
CA PRO A 20 -16.08 18.89 4.91
C PRO A 20 -16.44 19.15 3.44
N ALA A 21 -15.57 18.83 2.49
CA ALA A 21 -15.96 18.81 1.06
C ALA A 21 -14.88 18.22 0.12
N THR A 22 -14.15 17.20 0.49
CA THR A 22 -13.28 16.49 -0.46
C THR A 22 -13.64 15.00 -0.43
N ASP A 23 -13.66 14.38 -1.61
CA ASP A 23 -13.80 12.93 -1.71
C ASP A 23 -12.76 12.24 -0.82
N PRO A 24 -13.14 11.13 -0.12
CA PRO A 24 -12.20 10.40 0.70
C PRO A 24 -10.96 9.98 -0.08
N ALA A 25 -9.79 10.10 0.55
CA ALA A 25 -8.54 9.64 -0.05
C ALA A 25 -8.51 8.11 -0.19
N LEU A 26 -9.17 7.41 0.75
CA LEU A 26 -9.28 5.96 0.74
C LEU A 26 -10.64 5.54 1.28
N VAL A 27 -11.31 4.63 0.57
CA VAL A 27 -12.51 3.92 1.05
C VAL A 27 -12.26 2.42 0.90
N VAL A 28 -12.45 1.68 1.97
CA VAL A 28 -12.45 0.22 2.00
C VAL A 28 -13.81 -0.21 2.53
N GLU A 29 -14.51 -1.08 1.79
CA GLU A 29 -15.84 -1.54 2.14
C GLU A 29 -15.90 -3.05 2.15
N ASP A 30 -16.29 -3.59 3.30
CA ASP A 30 -16.58 -5.01 3.51
C ASP A 30 -15.49 -5.95 2.94
N LEU A 31 -14.22 -5.64 3.21
CA LEU A 31 -13.09 -6.34 2.61
C LEU A 31 -12.86 -7.70 3.28
N HIS A 32 -12.89 -8.75 2.49
CA HIS A 32 -12.64 -10.12 2.92
C HIS A 32 -11.37 -10.69 2.27
N LYS A 33 -10.59 -11.42 3.04
CA LYS A 33 -9.43 -12.17 2.55
C LYS A 33 -9.23 -13.46 3.31
N SER A 34 -9.14 -14.56 2.57
CA SER A 34 -8.75 -15.87 3.08
C SER A 34 -7.47 -16.38 2.43
N PHE A 35 -6.73 -17.20 3.13
CA PHE A 35 -5.62 -18.00 2.64
C PHE A 35 -5.94 -19.47 2.93
N GLY A 36 -6.31 -20.22 1.89
CA GLY A 36 -6.93 -21.53 2.05
C GLY A 36 -8.18 -21.42 2.90
N ASP A 37 -8.28 -22.26 3.94
CA ASP A 37 -9.43 -22.29 4.85
C ASP A 37 -9.39 -21.23 5.97
N VAL A 38 -8.34 -20.40 6.02
CA VAL A 38 -8.17 -19.40 7.08
C VAL A 38 -8.62 -18.03 6.58
N GLU A 39 -9.77 -17.55 7.07
CA GLU A 39 -10.24 -16.20 6.84
C GLU A 39 -9.49 -15.21 7.75
N VAL A 40 -8.71 -14.30 7.12
CA VAL A 40 -7.86 -13.32 7.80
C VAL A 40 -8.52 -11.95 7.89
N LEU A 41 -9.19 -11.50 6.81
CA LEU A 41 -10.02 -10.29 6.83
C LEU A 41 -11.49 -10.71 6.75
N ARG A 42 -12.31 -10.18 7.65
CA ARG A 42 -13.71 -10.56 7.85
C ARG A 42 -14.61 -9.34 7.77
N GLY A 43 -14.78 -8.79 6.56
CA GLY A 43 -15.62 -7.63 6.35
C GLY A 43 -15.05 -6.34 6.93
N VAL A 44 -13.76 -6.05 6.65
CA VAL A 44 -13.10 -4.85 7.16
C VAL A 44 -13.51 -3.65 6.34
N SER A 45 -14.01 -2.60 7.03
CA SER A 45 -14.37 -1.32 6.42
C SER A 45 -13.59 -0.17 7.06
N LEU A 46 -13.16 0.79 6.22
CA LEU A 46 -12.33 1.92 6.63
C LEU A 46 -12.53 3.08 5.66
N VAL A 47 -12.65 4.29 6.18
CA VAL A 47 -12.63 5.52 5.39
C VAL A 47 -11.53 6.43 5.92
N ALA A 48 -10.68 6.94 5.02
CA ALA A 48 -9.64 7.91 5.33
C ALA A 48 -9.81 9.16 4.47
N GLN A 49 -9.75 10.32 5.10
CA GLN A 49 -9.69 11.61 4.40
C GLN A 49 -8.23 11.99 4.12
N THR A 50 -8.04 12.93 3.19
CA THR A 50 -6.70 13.50 2.96
C THR A 50 -6.16 14.12 4.25
N GLY A 51 -4.93 13.73 4.63
CA GLY A 51 -4.28 14.19 5.86
C GLY A 51 -4.60 13.37 7.11
N ASP A 52 -5.50 12.38 7.04
CA ASP A 52 -5.74 11.48 8.18
C ASP A 52 -4.52 10.61 8.50
N VAL A 53 -4.30 10.38 9.78
CA VAL A 53 -3.39 9.36 10.29
C VAL A 53 -4.21 8.25 10.93
N ILE A 54 -4.12 7.03 10.38
CA ILE A 54 -4.86 5.88 10.85
C ILE A 54 -3.91 4.86 11.48
N SER A 55 -4.15 4.53 12.74
CA SER A 55 -3.43 3.49 13.45
C SER A 55 -4.25 2.22 13.57
N MET A 56 -3.68 1.09 13.15
CA MET A 56 -4.28 -0.23 13.27
C MET A 56 -3.65 -1.01 14.41
N LEU A 57 -4.44 -1.33 15.43
CA LEU A 57 -4.02 -2.08 16.60
C LEU A 57 -4.54 -3.52 16.53
N GLY A 58 -3.71 -4.46 16.95
CA GLY A 58 -4.06 -5.88 16.97
C GLY A 58 -2.83 -6.76 17.19
N ALA A 59 -3.05 -8.00 17.63
CA ALA A 59 -2.00 -8.99 17.84
C ALA A 59 -1.24 -9.32 16.55
N SER A 60 -0.07 -9.98 16.66
CA SER A 60 0.61 -10.53 15.50
C SER A 60 -0.30 -11.54 14.81
N GLY A 61 -0.33 -11.52 13.46
CA GLY A 61 -1.20 -12.39 12.67
C GLY A 61 -2.66 -11.94 12.57
N SER A 62 -3.06 -10.79 13.14
CA SER A 62 -4.47 -10.31 13.07
C SER A 62 -4.90 -9.73 11.73
N GLY A 63 -4.06 -9.77 10.69
CA GLY A 63 -4.42 -9.32 9.34
C GLY A 63 -4.03 -7.88 8.99
N LYS A 64 -3.35 -7.12 9.86
CA LYS A 64 -2.95 -5.72 9.58
C LYS A 64 -2.17 -5.55 8.29
N SER A 65 -1.11 -6.33 8.11
CA SER A 65 -0.29 -6.31 6.89
C SER A 65 -1.07 -6.82 5.67
N THR A 66 -1.97 -7.78 5.87
CA THR A 66 -2.84 -8.29 4.81
C THR A 66 -3.80 -7.21 4.32
N LEU A 67 -4.39 -6.43 5.23
CA LEU A 67 -5.24 -5.29 4.87
C LEU A 67 -4.48 -4.27 4.03
N LEU A 68 -3.28 -3.84 4.47
CA LEU A 68 -2.45 -2.91 3.70
C LEU A 68 -2.09 -3.45 2.31
N ARG A 69 -1.78 -4.76 2.22
CA ARG A 69 -1.50 -5.41 0.93
C ARG A 69 -2.73 -5.52 0.03
N CYS A 70 -3.93 -5.70 0.60
CA CYS A 70 -5.16 -5.68 -0.17
C CYS A 70 -5.51 -4.29 -0.69
N ILE A 71 -5.26 -3.23 0.09
CA ILE A 71 -5.51 -1.84 -0.33
C ILE A 71 -4.69 -1.48 -1.58
N ASN A 72 -3.44 -1.90 -1.67
CA ASN A 72 -2.61 -1.64 -2.84
C ASN A 72 -2.58 -2.82 -3.85
N LEU A 73 -3.45 -3.82 -3.68
CA LEU A 73 -3.57 -5.02 -4.52
C LEU A 73 -2.27 -5.84 -4.65
N LEU A 74 -1.33 -5.77 -3.71
CA LEU A 74 -0.25 -6.76 -3.57
C LEU A 74 -0.82 -8.13 -3.17
N GLU A 75 -1.97 -8.13 -2.47
CA GLU A 75 -2.82 -9.28 -2.23
C GLU A 75 -4.20 -9.00 -2.82
N ILE A 76 -4.74 -9.92 -3.58
CA ILE A 76 -6.08 -9.77 -4.14
C ILE A 76 -7.10 -10.17 -3.06
N PRO A 77 -8.05 -9.29 -2.68
CA PRO A 77 -9.12 -9.65 -1.75
C PRO A 77 -10.07 -10.67 -2.38
N ASN A 78 -10.76 -11.45 -1.56
CA ASN A 78 -11.78 -12.38 -2.02
C ASN A 78 -13.09 -11.66 -2.37
N SER A 79 -13.44 -10.61 -1.60
CA SER A 79 -14.58 -9.75 -1.87
C SER A 79 -14.42 -8.40 -1.17
N GLY A 80 -15.34 -7.48 -1.41
CA GLY A 80 -15.32 -6.12 -0.91
C GLY A 80 -14.75 -5.14 -1.95
N ASN A 81 -14.77 -3.85 -1.60
CA ASN A 81 -14.37 -2.77 -2.49
C ASN A 81 -13.22 -1.96 -1.90
N VAL A 82 -12.37 -1.46 -2.77
CA VAL A 82 -11.34 -0.46 -2.45
C VAL A 82 -11.45 0.67 -3.45
N ALA A 83 -11.55 1.90 -2.95
CA ALA A 83 -11.49 3.10 -3.77
C ALA A 83 -10.39 4.04 -3.26
N VAL A 84 -9.64 4.60 -4.17
CA VAL A 84 -8.54 5.55 -3.89
C VAL A 84 -8.84 6.84 -4.63
N HIS A 85 -8.90 7.96 -3.91
CA HIS A 85 -9.26 9.28 -4.46
C HIS A 85 -10.54 9.25 -5.32
N GLY A 86 -11.58 8.56 -4.82
CA GLY A 86 -12.87 8.39 -5.50
C GLY A 86 -12.88 7.36 -6.64
N GLU A 87 -11.74 6.80 -7.02
CA GLU A 87 -11.66 5.77 -8.06
C GLU A 87 -11.75 4.36 -7.45
N THR A 88 -12.87 3.67 -7.68
CA THR A 88 -13.06 2.28 -7.23
C THR A 88 -12.30 1.31 -8.13
N ILE A 89 -11.52 0.42 -7.52
CA ILE A 89 -10.80 -0.63 -8.23
C ILE A 89 -11.81 -1.63 -8.80
N GLN A 90 -11.78 -1.80 -10.12
CA GLN A 90 -12.69 -2.73 -10.80
C GLN A 90 -12.18 -4.15 -10.67
N MET A 91 -13.00 -5.02 -10.09
CA MET A 91 -12.70 -6.44 -9.91
C MET A 91 -13.54 -7.30 -10.85
N THR A 92 -12.98 -8.43 -11.27
CA THR A 92 -13.61 -9.47 -12.08
C THR A 92 -13.18 -10.83 -11.55
N THR A 93 -13.59 -11.89 -12.21
CA THR A 93 -13.08 -13.25 -11.96
C THR A 93 -12.21 -13.71 -13.12
N ASP A 94 -11.15 -14.41 -12.80
CA ASP A 94 -10.29 -15.04 -13.80
C ASP A 94 -10.93 -16.32 -14.39
N ARG A 95 -10.20 -17.02 -15.27
CA ARG A 95 -10.68 -18.26 -15.91
C ARG A 95 -10.88 -19.42 -14.92
N ARG A 96 -10.31 -19.33 -13.71
CA ARG A 96 -10.44 -20.33 -12.64
C ARG A 96 -11.56 -19.99 -11.67
N GLY A 97 -12.19 -18.82 -11.83
CA GLY A 97 -13.19 -18.29 -10.91
C GLY A 97 -12.62 -17.50 -9.73
N ASP A 98 -11.30 -17.26 -9.72
CA ASP A 98 -10.64 -16.49 -8.66
C ASP A 98 -10.80 -14.98 -8.91
N PRO A 99 -10.92 -14.17 -7.84
CA PRO A 99 -10.97 -12.72 -7.96
C PRO A 99 -9.70 -12.17 -8.61
N ALA A 100 -9.87 -11.26 -9.54
CA ALA A 100 -8.77 -10.60 -10.25
C ALA A 100 -9.14 -9.15 -10.60
N PRO A 101 -8.15 -8.24 -10.74
CA PRO A 101 -8.41 -6.91 -11.26
C PRO A 101 -8.91 -6.97 -12.71
N ALA A 102 -9.96 -6.21 -13.02
CA ALA A 102 -10.51 -6.14 -14.38
C ALA A 102 -9.59 -5.37 -15.33
N ASP A 103 -8.86 -4.37 -14.83
CA ASP A 103 -7.94 -3.55 -15.60
C ASP A 103 -6.58 -3.37 -14.87
N LEU A 104 -5.55 -4.02 -15.40
CA LEU A 104 -4.18 -3.90 -14.86
C LEU A 104 -3.58 -2.50 -15.04
N LYS A 105 -4.05 -1.71 -16.03
CA LYS A 105 -3.60 -0.32 -16.19
C LYS A 105 -4.19 0.57 -15.10
N GLN A 106 -5.45 0.34 -14.71
CA GLN A 106 -6.06 0.99 -13.56
C GLN A 106 -5.25 0.69 -12.29
N VAL A 107 -4.93 -0.58 -12.03
CA VAL A 107 -4.12 -0.98 -10.88
C VAL A 107 -2.75 -0.30 -10.88
N ALA A 108 -2.06 -0.29 -12.01
CA ALA A 108 -0.75 0.36 -12.11
C ALA A 108 -0.83 1.87 -11.82
N ARG A 109 -1.87 2.56 -12.31
CA ARG A 109 -2.12 3.98 -12.05
C ARG A 109 -2.39 4.23 -10.57
N ILE A 110 -3.27 3.45 -9.95
CA ILE A 110 -3.59 3.59 -8.53
C ILE A 110 -2.36 3.31 -7.67
N ARG A 111 -1.59 2.25 -7.95
CA ARG A 111 -0.35 1.95 -7.24
C ARG A 111 0.70 3.07 -7.35
N SER A 112 0.75 3.80 -8.46
CA SER A 112 1.69 4.93 -8.60
C SER A 112 1.35 6.11 -7.69
N GLN A 113 0.13 6.15 -7.14
CA GLN A 113 -0.32 7.16 -6.18
C GLN A 113 -0.20 6.69 -4.72
N LEU A 114 0.05 5.40 -4.50
CA LEU A 114 0.15 4.81 -3.17
C LEU A 114 1.61 4.49 -2.84
N GLY A 115 2.13 5.11 -1.79
CA GLY A 115 3.41 4.71 -1.19
C GLY A 115 3.21 3.59 -0.17
N MET A 116 4.08 2.58 -0.17
CA MET A 116 4.09 1.54 0.86
C MET A 116 5.49 1.41 1.45
N VAL A 117 5.57 1.50 2.78
CA VAL A 117 6.81 1.25 3.52
C VAL A 117 6.73 -0.15 4.11
N PHE A 118 7.69 -1.00 3.75
CA PHE A 118 7.79 -2.36 4.24
C PHE A 118 8.64 -2.44 5.48
N GLN A 119 8.42 -3.45 6.31
CA GLN A 119 9.25 -3.73 7.47
C GLN A 119 10.65 -4.23 7.05
N SER A 120 10.75 -4.94 5.94
CA SER A 120 12.02 -5.32 5.31
C SER A 120 12.50 -4.20 4.40
N PHE A 121 13.80 -4.04 4.26
CA PHE A 121 14.38 -2.96 3.45
C PHE A 121 14.03 -3.08 1.96
N ASN A 122 13.85 -4.29 1.44
CA ASN A 122 13.46 -4.60 0.05
C ASN A 122 14.31 -3.86 -0.99
N LEU A 123 15.60 -3.72 -0.70
CA LEU A 123 16.56 -3.15 -1.62
C LEU A 123 17.04 -4.20 -2.62
N TRP A 124 17.34 -3.79 -3.81
CA TRP A 124 18.01 -4.61 -4.80
C TRP A 124 19.53 -4.59 -4.52
N GLU A 125 20.06 -5.74 -4.11
CA GLU A 125 21.46 -5.91 -3.67
C GLU A 125 22.49 -5.55 -4.75
N HIS A 126 22.11 -5.70 -6.02
CA HIS A 126 22.95 -5.37 -7.18
C HIS A 126 22.92 -3.88 -7.56
N MET A 127 22.18 -3.06 -6.83
CA MET A 127 22.05 -1.62 -7.03
C MET A 127 22.61 -0.84 -5.85
N THR A 128 23.19 0.34 -6.15
CA THR A 128 23.60 1.30 -5.14
C THR A 128 22.39 1.94 -4.45
N GLY A 129 22.61 2.60 -3.32
CA GLY A 129 21.56 3.36 -2.64
C GLY A 129 20.88 4.39 -3.55
N MET A 130 21.66 5.11 -4.36
CA MET A 130 21.15 6.07 -5.34
C MET A 130 20.27 5.40 -6.40
N GLU A 131 20.71 4.28 -6.96
CA GLU A 131 19.97 3.53 -7.97
C GLU A 131 18.67 2.98 -7.40
N ASN A 132 18.68 2.40 -6.19
CA ASN A 132 17.48 1.92 -5.50
C ASN A 132 16.44 3.04 -5.31
N VAL A 133 16.87 4.25 -4.91
CA VAL A 133 15.96 5.38 -4.68
C VAL A 133 15.43 5.96 -6.00
N THR A 134 16.24 5.97 -7.06
CA THR A 134 15.85 6.58 -8.34
C THR A 134 15.07 5.65 -9.26
N GLU A 135 15.12 4.34 -9.04
CA GLU A 135 14.51 3.33 -9.92
C GLU A 135 13.02 3.60 -10.20
N ALA A 136 12.22 3.75 -9.14
CA ALA A 136 10.79 4.04 -9.31
C ALA A 136 10.54 5.43 -9.91
N LEU A 137 11.35 6.42 -9.59
CA LEU A 137 11.20 7.77 -10.14
C LEU A 137 11.40 7.78 -11.66
N ILE A 138 12.38 7.02 -12.15
CA ILE A 138 12.72 6.95 -13.58
C ILE A 138 11.77 6.02 -14.33
N HIS A 139 11.58 4.78 -13.83
CA HIS A 139 10.91 3.72 -14.58
C HIS A 139 9.39 3.71 -14.39
N VAL A 140 8.87 4.13 -13.22
CA VAL A 140 7.43 4.20 -12.95
C VAL A 140 6.89 5.62 -13.21
N LEU A 141 7.49 6.64 -12.60
CA LEU A 141 7.02 8.02 -12.72
C LEU A 141 7.54 8.72 -13.98
N LYS A 142 8.38 8.06 -14.79
CA LYS A 142 8.93 8.58 -16.07
C LYS A 142 9.65 9.92 -15.91
N MET A 143 10.24 10.16 -14.75
CA MET A 143 11.01 11.36 -14.45
C MET A 143 12.33 11.36 -15.24
N LYS A 144 12.83 12.52 -15.63
CA LYS A 144 14.15 12.64 -16.26
C LYS A 144 15.24 12.22 -15.26
N LYS A 145 16.28 11.52 -15.74
CA LYS A 145 17.34 10.96 -14.87
C LYS A 145 17.96 12.02 -13.94
N GLN A 146 18.24 13.23 -14.45
CA GLN A 146 18.84 14.28 -13.63
C GLN A 146 17.88 14.76 -12.54
N GLU A 147 16.63 15.00 -12.88
CA GLU A 147 15.59 15.40 -11.92
C GLU A 147 15.37 14.35 -10.83
N ALA A 148 15.33 13.05 -11.22
CA ALA A 148 15.23 11.94 -10.27
C ALA A 148 16.44 11.89 -9.31
N ARG A 149 17.65 12.15 -9.84
CA ARG A 149 18.87 12.19 -9.05
C ARG A 149 18.87 13.35 -8.06
N ASP A 150 18.54 14.57 -8.51
CA ASP A 150 18.49 15.76 -7.66
C ASP A 150 17.48 15.56 -6.51
N LYS A 151 16.31 14.96 -6.82
CA LYS A 151 15.28 14.64 -5.84
C LYS A 151 15.76 13.58 -4.85
N ALA A 152 16.42 12.52 -5.32
CA ALA A 152 16.98 11.48 -4.47
C ALA A 152 18.06 12.02 -3.55
N GLU A 153 18.99 12.86 -4.05
CA GLU A 153 20.02 13.51 -3.24
C GLU A 153 19.40 14.38 -2.13
N SER A 154 18.37 15.16 -2.46
CA SER A 154 17.66 15.97 -1.48
C SER A 154 17.04 15.12 -0.36
N VAL A 155 16.41 13.99 -0.69
CA VAL A 155 15.80 13.09 0.29
C VAL A 155 16.86 12.39 1.13
N LEU A 156 17.90 11.83 0.51
CA LEU A 156 19.01 11.17 1.20
C LEU A 156 19.72 12.12 2.16
N THR A 157 19.92 13.38 1.78
CA THR A 157 20.50 14.42 2.64
C THR A 157 19.61 14.67 3.86
N LYS A 158 18.29 14.84 3.67
CA LYS A 158 17.33 15.04 4.78
C LYS A 158 17.31 13.88 5.77
N LEU A 159 17.56 12.67 5.29
CA LEU A 159 17.61 11.45 6.11
C LEU A 159 18.99 11.18 6.71
N GLY A 160 20.02 12.01 6.43
CA GLY A 160 21.39 11.80 6.86
C GLY A 160 22.08 10.58 6.19
N MET A 161 21.60 10.18 5.02
CA MET A 161 22.08 8.99 4.29
C MET A 161 22.87 9.34 3.01
N TYR A 162 23.14 10.61 2.78
CA TYR A 162 23.81 11.06 1.55
C TYR A 162 25.15 10.36 1.30
N ASP A 163 25.94 10.13 2.35
CA ASP A 163 27.25 9.47 2.26
C ASP A 163 27.16 7.97 1.89
N ARG A 164 25.98 7.38 2.00
CA ARG A 164 25.72 5.98 1.64
C ARG A 164 25.15 5.81 0.23
N ARG A 165 24.95 6.90 -0.53
CA ARG A 165 24.28 6.87 -1.84
C ARG A 165 24.95 5.95 -2.87
N ASP A 166 26.28 5.82 -2.80
CA ASP A 166 27.09 5.02 -3.73
C ASP A 166 27.42 3.63 -3.16
N SER A 167 26.95 3.31 -1.94
CA SER A 167 27.12 1.98 -1.34
C SER A 167 26.08 1.02 -1.90
N TYR A 168 26.45 -0.23 -2.09
CA TYR A 168 25.52 -1.33 -2.38
C TYR A 168 24.73 -1.72 -1.13
N ALA A 169 23.54 -2.36 -1.33
CA ALA A 169 22.66 -2.78 -0.26
C ALA A 169 23.17 -3.99 0.52
#